data_041851f9751840d201ea44d5041df286
#
_entry.id   041851f9751840d201ea44d5041df286
#
_cell.length_a   1.000
_cell.length_b   1.000
_cell.length_c   1.000
_cell.angle_alpha   90.00
_cell.angle_beta   90.00
_cell.angle_gamma   90.00
#
_symmetry.space_group_name_H-M   'P 1'
#
loop_
_entity.id
_entity.type
_entity.pdbx_description
1 polymer ?
#
loop_
_entity_poly.entity_id
_entity_poly.type
_entity_poly.pdbx_seq_one_letter_code
_entity_poly.pdbx_strand_id
1 'polypeptide(L)'
;MKFMRMKNSYSLLGNYVPLLTTNQQRIKNMMMGYQMQSKEEKLPDGKTVTVLFFQMNNVQVRFLPFRIDYDYLYINQDCTMQKSLQQACEFFKLLGEIFDAKAARLALVSALFTDNENQVGAKYLAEKFNVSNVFGNCTEFTFRVNNIKHYFEEVNSVLDFRPGEAKNNKTGEKHQVMIANIDVNTMAANKNHRFDPIDAEEYFSDLVLEEQEKVNILFNL
;
A
#
# COMPACT_ATOMS: atom_id res chain seq x y z
N MET A 1 -4.27 3.56 -22.43
CA MET A 1 -3.08 3.29 -21.59
C MET A 1 -3.34 2.04 -20.76
N LYS A 2 -2.38 1.12 -20.60
CA LYS A 2 -2.56 -0.09 -19.78
C LYS A 2 -1.77 0.06 -18.49
N PHE A 3 -2.45 -0.01 -17.35
CA PHE A 3 -1.79 -0.02 -16.04
C PHE A 3 -1.55 -1.45 -15.59
N MET A 4 -0.38 -1.69 -15.00
CA MET A 4 -0.02 -2.94 -14.35
C MET A 4 0.14 -2.69 -12.85
N ARG A 5 -0.45 -3.55 -12.04
CA ARG A 5 -0.31 -3.51 -10.60
C ARG A 5 1.06 -4.01 -10.19
N MET A 6 1.74 -3.25 -9.35
CA MET A 6 3.06 -3.62 -8.81
C MET A 6 2.93 -4.20 -7.41
N LYS A 7 2.16 -3.53 -6.56
CA LYS A 7 2.10 -3.83 -5.14
C LYS A 7 0.79 -3.37 -4.53
N ASN A 8 0.29 -4.16 -3.59
CA ASN A 8 -0.67 -3.73 -2.58
C ASN A 8 -0.02 -3.79 -1.20
N SER A 9 -0.19 -2.73 -0.43
CA SER A 9 0.22 -2.65 0.97
C SER A 9 -1.03 -2.54 1.83
N TYR A 10 -1.30 -3.55 2.64
CA TYR A 10 -2.33 -3.55 3.68
C TYR A 10 -1.67 -3.17 5.00
N SER A 11 -2.17 -2.17 5.67
CA SER A 11 -1.53 -1.62 6.87
C SER A 11 -2.48 -1.50 8.04
N LEU A 12 -2.05 -1.98 9.20
CA LEU A 12 -2.61 -1.65 10.50
C LEU A 12 -1.77 -0.52 11.10
N LEU A 13 -2.39 0.61 11.41
CA LEU A 13 -1.72 1.75 12.03
C LEU A 13 -2.14 1.87 13.50
N GLY A 14 -1.16 1.89 14.41
CA GLY A 14 -1.36 1.91 15.84
C GLY A 14 -0.05 2.06 16.59
N ASN A 15 -0.05 1.83 17.90
CA ASN A 15 1.16 1.78 18.71
C ASN A 15 1.59 0.33 18.93
N TYR A 16 2.60 -0.12 18.18
CA TYR A 16 3.14 -1.47 18.26
C TYR A 16 4.51 -1.54 18.95
N VAL A 17 4.96 -0.46 19.60
CA VAL A 17 6.19 -0.45 20.40
C VAL A 17 6.17 -1.54 21.50
N PRO A 18 5.07 -1.74 22.28
CA PRO A 18 5.01 -2.84 23.24
C PRO A 18 5.16 -4.22 22.59
N LEU A 19 4.51 -4.45 21.44
CA LEU A 19 4.62 -5.69 20.70
C LEU A 19 6.07 -5.97 20.28
N LEU A 20 6.76 -4.97 19.73
CA LEU A 20 8.15 -5.07 19.29
C LEU A 20 9.15 -5.23 20.43
N THR A 21 8.85 -4.72 21.63
CA THR A 21 9.76 -4.82 22.77
C THR A 21 9.60 -6.13 23.55
N THR A 22 8.38 -6.64 23.68
CA THR A 22 8.09 -7.79 24.55
C THR A 22 7.83 -9.10 23.81
N ASN A 23 7.52 -9.06 22.52
CA ASN A 23 7.06 -10.24 21.77
C ASN A 23 7.91 -10.59 20.54
N GLN A 24 9.13 -10.08 20.42
CA GLN A 24 9.97 -10.34 19.24
C GLN A 24 10.13 -11.83 18.92
N GLN A 25 10.36 -12.67 19.92
CA GLN A 25 10.54 -14.10 19.70
C GLN A 25 9.25 -14.78 19.21
N ARG A 26 8.09 -14.35 19.72
CA ARG A 26 6.79 -14.86 19.26
C ARG A 26 6.50 -14.42 17.81
N ILE A 27 6.85 -13.17 17.45
CA ILE A 27 6.75 -12.68 16.07
C ILE A 27 7.65 -13.52 15.15
N LYS A 28 8.90 -13.78 15.53
CA LYS A 28 9.83 -14.64 14.76
C LYS A 28 9.28 -16.04 14.58
N ASN A 29 8.67 -16.61 15.60
CA ASN A 29 8.07 -17.94 15.53
C ASN A 29 6.85 -17.95 14.60
N MET A 30 5.98 -16.92 14.65
CA MET A 30 4.84 -16.77 13.74
C MET A 30 5.29 -16.66 12.28
N MET A 31 6.42 -16.00 12.04
CA MET A 31 6.99 -15.77 10.71
C MET A 31 8.03 -16.84 10.29
N MET A 32 7.96 -18.04 10.89
CA MET A 32 8.87 -19.14 10.54
C MET A 32 8.77 -19.48 9.04
N GLY A 33 9.92 -19.61 8.38
CA GLY A 33 10.00 -19.83 6.92
C GLY A 33 10.22 -18.58 6.09
N TYR A 34 10.04 -17.39 6.66
CA TYR A 34 10.39 -16.12 6.01
C TYR A 34 11.87 -15.80 6.22
N GLN A 35 12.51 -15.19 5.21
CA GLN A 35 13.80 -14.52 5.39
C GLN A 35 13.60 -13.29 6.25
N MET A 36 14.38 -13.20 7.34
CA MET A 36 14.24 -12.13 8.31
C MET A 36 15.42 -11.16 8.24
N GLN A 37 15.11 -9.88 8.33
CA GLN A 37 16.06 -8.80 8.61
C GLN A 37 15.55 -7.99 9.80
N SER A 38 16.46 -7.37 10.55
CA SER A 38 16.11 -6.47 11.64
C SER A 38 16.98 -5.20 11.57
N LYS A 39 16.43 -4.11 12.06
CA LYS A 39 17.10 -2.81 12.13
C LYS A 39 16.68 -2.10 13.41
N GLU A 40 17.59 -1.38 14.03
CA GLU A 40 17.26 -0.47 15.12
C GLU A 40 16.69 0.84 14.57
N GLU A 41 15.61 1.30 15.18
CA GLU A 41 14.97 2.57 14.87
C GLU A 41 14.82 3.41 16.14
N LYS A 42 15.22 4.68 16.08
CA LYS A 42 15.11 5.62 17.17
C LYS A 42 13.73 6.25 17.20
N LEU A 43 13.04 6.13 18.33
CA LEU A 43 11.74 6.73 18.57
C LEU A 43 11.84 8.24 18.86
N PRO A 44 10.75 9.00 18.72
CA PRO A 44 10.71 10.43 19.03
C PRO A 44 11.10 10.76 20.49
N ASP A 45 10.86 9.84 21.43
CA ASP A 45 11.24 9.96 22.85
C ASP A 45 12.71 9.61 23.12
N GLY A 46 13.48 9.31 22.08
CA GLY A 46 14.90 8.97 22.15
C GLY A 46 15.21 7.49 22.42
N LYS A 47 14.22 6.68 22.74
CA LYS A 47 14.39 5.22 22.90
C LYS A 47 14.63 4.55 21.56
N THR A 48 15.27 3.39 21.59
CA THR A 48 15.51 2.56 20.42
C THR A 48 14.61 1.33 20.46
N VAL A 49 14.03 0.98 19.33
CA VAL A 49 13.25 -0.25 19.14
C VAL A 49 13.77 -1.03 17.94
N THR A 50 13.78 -2.35 18.04
CA THR A 50 14.11 -3.21 16.91
C THR A 50 12.90 -3.40 16.02
N VAL A 51 12.97 -2.94 14.77
CA VAL A 51 11.96 -3.21 13.73
C VAL A 51 12.31 -4.51 13.01
N LEU A 52 11.28 -5.24 12.57
CA LEU A 52 11.44 -6.55 11.95
C LEU A 52 10.86 -6.53 10.54
N PHE A 53 11.62 -7.10 9.60
CA PHE A 53 11.27 -7.25 8.20
C PHE A 53 11.32 -8.73 7.84
N PHE A 54 10.28 -9.21 7.18
CA PHE A 54 10.16 -10.58 6.73
C PHE A 54 9.82 -10.60 5.26
N GLN A 55 10.46 -11.51 4.51
CA GLN A 55 10.22 -11.67 3.08
C GLN A 55 10.12 -13.15 2.71
N MET A 56 9.11 -13.50 1.94
CA MET A 56 8.96 -14.81 1.34
C MET A 56 8.24 -14.66 -0.02
N ASN A 57 8.87 -15.14 -1.09
CA ASN A 57 8.33 -15.04 -2.45
C ASN A 57 7.91 -13.61 -2.82
N ASN A 58 6.60 -13.41 -3.03
CA ASN A 58 5.98 -12.13 -3.39
C ASN A 58 5.37 -11.39 -2.19
N VAL A 59 5.69 -11.80 -0.97
CA VAL A 59 5.17 -11.19 0.27
C VAL A 59 6.30 -10.57 1.06
N GLN A 60 6.08 -9.35 1.55
CA GLN A 60 6.91 -8.68 2.55
C GLN A 60 6.05 -8.27 3.73
N VAL A 61 6.51 -8.56 4.94
CA VAL A 61 5.84 -8.13 6.17
C VAL A 61 6.79 -7.26 6.99
N ARG A 62 6.29 -6.13 7.47
CA ARG A 62 7.07 -5.18 8.25
C ARG A 62 6.37 -4.89 9.57
N PHE A 63 7.08 -5.12 10.66
CA PHE A 63 6.66 -4.71 12.01
C PHE A 63 7.43 -3.45 12.39
N LEU A 64 6.74 -2.33 12.38
CA LEU A 64 7.26 -0.99 12.66
C LEU A 64 6.60 -0.42 13.93
N PRO A 65 7.19 0.58 14.60
CA PRO A 65 6.68 1.11 15.88
C PRO A 65 5.21 1.56 15.83
N PHE A 66 4.78 2.11 14.68
CA PHE A 66 3.45 2.72 14.55
C PHE A 66 2.61 2.10 13.44
N ARG A 67 3.09 1.02 12.82
CA ARG A 67 2.30 0.27 11.83
C ARG A 67 2.84 -1.14 11.60
N ILE A 68 1.97 -2.02 11.18
CA ILE A 68 2.29 -3.34 10.65
C ILE A 68 1.82 -3.37 9.22
N ASP A 69 2.73 -3.66 8.29
CA ASP A 69 2.43 -3.71 6.85
C ASP A 69 2.53 -5.14 6.33
N TYR A 70 1.57 -5.51 5.52
CA TYR A 70 1.59 -6.69 4.67
C TYR A 70 1.62 -6.24 3.22
N ASP A 71 2.77 -6.37 2.57
CA ASP A 71 2.98 -6.00 1.18
C ASP A 71 2.88 -7.23 0.28
N TYR A 72 1.98 -7.18 -0.71
CA TYR A 72 1.83 -8.20 -1.74
C TYR A 72 2.34 -7.66 -3.08
N LEU A 73 3.36 -8.32 -3.66
CA LEU A 73 4.01 -7.93 -4.89
C LEU A 73 3.43 -8.72 -6.07
N TYR A 74 3.09 -8.03 -7.15
CA TYR A 74 2.55 -8.62 -8.37
C TYR A 74 3.70 -8.97 -9.32
N ILE A 75 4.31 -10.15 -9.13
CA ILE A 75 5.51 -10.60 -9.85
C ILE A 75 5.21 -11.45 -11.09
N ASN A 76 3.99 -11.96 -11.22
CA ASN A 76 3.53 -12.79 -12.33
C ASN A 76 2.00 -12.71 -12.50
N GLN A 77 1.47 -13.41 -13.52
CA GLN A 77 0.04 -13.41 -13.84
C GLN A 77 -0.85 -14.13 -12.82
N ASP A 78 -0.29 -14.97 -11.97
CA ASP A 78 -1.03 -15.69 -10.92
C ASP A 78 -1.33 -14.79 -9.71
N CYS A 79 -0.69 -13.63 -9.65
CA CYS A 79 -0.92 -12.62 -8.62
C CYS A 79 -2.21 -11.85 -8.94
N THR A 80 -3.24 -12.05 -8.13
CA THR A 80 -4.54 -11.38 -8.28
C THR A 80 -4.88 -10.54 -7.06
N MET A 81 -5.79 -9.57 -7.22
CA MET A 81 -6.29 -8.77 -6.10
C MET A 81 -6.94 -9.63 -5.02
N GLN A 82 -7.73 -10.63 -5.44
CA GLN A 82 -8.38 -11.55 -4.51
C GLN A 82 -7.38 -12.35 -3.68
N LYS A 83 -6.33 -12.91 -4.31
CA LYS A 83 -5.25 -13.61 -3.57
C LYS A 83 -4.52 -12.67 -2.63
N SER A 84 -4.25 -11.43 -3.06
CA SER A 84 -3.62 -10.40 -2.25
C SER A 84 -4.44 -10.09 -0.99
N LEU A 85 -5.74 -9.87 -1.14
CA LEU A 85 -6.65 -9.63 -0.02
C LEU A 85 -6.73 -10.84 0.91
N GLN A 86 -6.99 -12.03 0.35
CA GLN A 86 -7.10 -13.26 1.14
C GLN A 86 -5.86 -13.49 2.01
N GLN A 87 -4.66 -13.43 1.43
CA GLN A 87 -3.42 -13.67 2.17
C GLN A 87 -3.14 -12.59 3.22
N ALA A 88 -3.48 -11.33 2.93
CA ALA A 88 -3.35 -10.26 3.91
C ALA A 88 -4.30 -10.47 5.11
N CYS A 89 -5.55 -10.85 4.84
CA CYS A 89 -6.55 -11.10 5.89
C CYS A 89 -6.19 -12.34 6.73
N GLU A 90 -5.71 -13.42 6.10
CA GLU A 90 -5.20 -14.61 6.82
C GLU A 90 -4.03 -14.25 7.76
N PHE A 91 -3.10 -13.41 7.28
CA PHE A 91 -1.98 -12.93 8.09
C PHE A 91 -2.45 -12.07 9.27
N PHE A 92 -3.35 -11.10 9.05
CA PHE A 92 -3.84 -10.24 10.12
C PHE A 92 -4.70 -11.00 11.12
N LYS A 93 -5.51 -11.96 10.67
CA LYS A 93 -6.27 -12.85 11.55
C LYS A 93 -5.32 -13.63 12.48
N LEU A 94 -4.29 -14.26 11.92
CA LEU A 94 -3.27 -14.96 12.71
C LEU A 94 -2.56 -14.02 13.70
N LEU A 95 -2.27 -12.78 13.27
CA LEU A 95 -1.71 -11.75 14.14
C LEU A 95 -2.63 -11.44 15.32
N GLY A 96 -3.94 -11.26 15.08
CA GLY A 96 -4.95 -10.99 16.11
C GLY A 96 -5.15 -12.16 17.08
N GLU A 97 -5.10 -13.41 16.59
CA GLU A 97 -5.20 -14.61 17.41
C GLU A 97 -3.99 -14.79 18.36
N ILE A 98 -2.80 -14.35 17.94
CA ILE A 98 -1.55 -14.49 18.72
C ILE A 98 -1.31 -13.29 19.62
N PHE A 99 -1.69 -12.09 19.17
CA PHE A 99 -1.38 -10.83 19.84
C PHE A 99 -2.62 -9.95 19.96
N ASP A 100 -2.77 -9.22 21.04
CA ASP A 100 -3.76 -8.13 21.13
C ASP A 100 -3.22 -6.90 20.40
N ALA A 101 -3.27 -6.94 19.06
CA ALA A 101 -2.62 -5.98 18.16
C ALA A 101 -3.65 -5.08 17.44
N LYS A 102 -4.62 -4.54 18.18
CA LYS A 102 -5.66 -3.66 17.61
C LYS A 102 -5.09 -2.41 16.94
N ALA A 103 -5.70 -2.00 15.84
CA ALA A 103 -5.32 -0.82 15.09
C ALA A 103 -6.24 0.37 15.36
N ALA A 104 -5.68 1.56 15.32
CA ALA A 104 -6.44 2.81 15.34
C ALA A 104 -6.89 3.21 13.92
N ARG A 105 -6.13 2.81 12.89
CA ARG A 105 -6.41 3.09 11.49
C ARG A 105 -6.04 1.91 10.61
N LEU A 106 -6.71 1.83 9.46
CA LEU A 106 -6.40 0.91 8.38
C LEU A 106 -6.02 1.68 7.13
N ALA A 107 -5.14 1.09 6.31
CA ALA A 107 -4.84 1.63 5.00
C ALA A 107 -4.58 0.51 3.98
N LEU A 108 -5.06 0.73 2.76
CA LEU A 108 -4.71 -0.01 1.56
C LEU A 108 -4.03 0.95 0.59
N VAL A 109 -2.78 0.69 0.26
CA VAL A 109 -2.05 1.46 -0.74
C VAL A 109 -1.69 0.57 -1.91
N SER A 110 -2.22 0.90 -3.09
CA SER A 110 -1.90 0.22 -4.34
C SER A 110 -0.98 1.08 -5.21
N ALA A 111 0.08 0.46 -5.70
CA ALA A 111 0.97 1.06 -6.67
C ALA A 111 0.80 0.39 -8.04
N LEU A 112 0.51 1.20 -9.06
CA LEU A 112 0.37 0.77 -10.44
C LEU A 112 1.33 1.57 -11.33
N PHE A 113 1.74 1.01 -12.46
CA PHE A 113 2.53 1.71 -13.44
C PHE A 113 2.08 1.36 -14.88
N THR A 114 2.44 2.20 -15.84
CA THR A 114 2.21 1.91 -17.25
C THR A 114 3.45 1.30 -17.87
N ASP A 115 3.24 0.32 -18.76
CA ASP A 115 4.29 -0.22 -19.62
C ASP A 115 4.23 0.47 -20.99
N ASN A 116 4.47 1.76 -21.03
CA ASN A 116 4.36 2.52 -22.28
C ASN A 116 5.68 3.22 -22.60
N GLU A 117 6.51 2.55 -23.39
CA GLU A 117 7.83 3.04 -23.81
C GLU A 117 7.76 4.33 -24.63
N ASN A 118 6.61 4.68 -25.22
CA ASN A 118 6.54 5.68 -26.28
C ASN A 118 5.64 6.90 -26.00
N GLN A 119 4.99 6.99 -24.86
CA GLN A 119 4.14 8.16 -24.59
C GLN A 119 4.54 8.83 -23.29
N VAL A 120 5.13 9.98 -23.43
CA VAL A 120 5.39 10.89 -22.33
C VAL A 120 4.08 11.17 -21.63
N GLY A 121 3.88 10.52 -20.49
CA GLY A 121 2.63 10.53 -19.76
C GLY A 121 2.11 11.93 -19.44
N ALA A 122 2.98 12.92 -19.27
CA ALA A 122 2.60 14.30 -19.04
C ALA A 122 1.77 14.87 -20.19
N LYS A 123 2.20 14.67 -21.45
CA LYS A 123 1.47 15.15 -22.62
C LYS A 123 0.11 14.46 -22.76
N TYR A 124 0.09 13.14 -22.62
CA TYR A 124 -1.16 12.37 -22.69
C TYR A 124 -2.19 12.83 -21.66
N LEU A 125 -1.76 13.02 -20.40
CA LEU A 125 -2.64 13.49 -19.35
C LEU A 125 -3.11 14.94 -19.59
N ALA A 126 -2.21 15.82 -20.00
CA ALA A 126 -2.57 17.20 -20.32
C ALA A 126 -3.63 17.28 -21.43
N GLU A 127 -3.55 16.41 -22.42
CA GLU A 127 -4.57 16.30 -23.47
C GLU A 127 -5.88 15.73 -22.92
N LYS A 128 -5.83 14.64 -22.16
CA LYS A 128 -7.01 14.00 -21.55
C LYS A 128 -7.79 14.91 -20.61
N PHE A 129 -7.10 15.69 -19.81
CA PHE A 129 -7.70 16.67 -18.89
C PHE A 129 -7.89 18.05 -19.51
N ASN A 130 -7.68 18.19 -20.84
CA ASN A 130 -7.84 19.43 -21.59
C ASN A 130 -6.97 20.60 -21.08
N VAL A 131 -5.88 20.27 -20.38
CA VAL A 131 -4.97 21.25 -19.75
C VAL A 131 -4.10 21.92 -20.83
N SER A 132 -3.75 21.20 -21.89
CA SER A 132 -2.93 21.71 -23.00
C SER A 132 -3.59 22.88 -23.72
N ASN A 133 -4.92 22.97 -23.74
CA ASN A 133 -5.65 24.12 -24.31
C ASN A 133 -5.50 25.40 -23.49
N VAL A 134 -5.16 25.28 -22.20
CA VAL A 134 -5.01 26.42 -21.27
C VAL A 134 -3.53 26.82 -21.12
N PHE A 135 -2.64 25.82 -21.01
CA PHE A 135 -1.23 26.01 -20.65
C PHE A 135 -0.25 25.67 -21.78
N GLY A 136 -0.72 25.21 -22.94
CA GLY A 136 0.12 24.77 -24.04
C GLY A 136 0.81 23.43 -23.79
N ASN A 137 2.04 23.26 -24.29
CA ASN A 137 2.79 22.02 -24.14
C ASN A 137 3.27 21.82 -22.70
N CYS A 138 2.69 20.85 -22.01
CA CYS A 138 3.13 20.46 -20.65
C CYS A 138 4.31 19.50 -20.74
N THR A 139 5.39 19.83 -20.03
CA THR A 139 6.57 18.94 -19.84
C THR A 139 6.43 18.06 -18.63
N GLU A 140 5.59 18.47 -17.66
CA GLU A 140 5.30 17.75 -16.43
C GLU A 140 3.80 17.88 -16.12
N PHE A 141 3.19 16.78 -15.68
CA PHE A 141 1.81 16.76 -15.23
C PHE A 141 1.67 15.82 -14.04
N THR A 142 1.19 16.38 -12.93
CA THR A 142 0.84 15.63 -11.73
C THR A 142 -0.62 15.88 -11.40
N PHE A 143 -1.33 14.81 -11.10
CA PHE A 143 -2.75 14.85 -10.75
C PHE A 143 -2.96 14.16 -9.42
N ARG A 144 -3.59 14.87 -8.46
CA ARG A 144 -3.95 14.30 -7.17
C ARG A 144 -5.38 14.68 -6.81
N VAL A 145 -6.19 13.67 -6.53
CA VAL A 145 -7.56 13.84 -6.03
C VAL A 145 -7.71 13.12 -4.72
N ASN A 146 -8.39 13.75 -3.80
CA ASN A 146 -8.76 13.20 -2.52
C ASN A 146 -10.28 13.32 -2.35
N ASN A 147 -10.94 12.20 -2.05
CA ASN A 147 -12.37 12.13 -1.76
C ASN A 147 -12.58 11.46 -0.41
N ILE A 148 -13.63 11.85 0.29
CA ILE A 148 -14.14 11.12 1.44
C ILE A 148 -15.28 10.22 0.97
N LYS A 149 -15.25 8.97 1.37
CA LYS A 149 -16.24 7.92 1.07
C LYS A 149 -16.76 7.34 2.37
N HIS A 150 -17.95 6.78 2.32
CA HIS A 150 -18.62 6.17 3.47
C HIS A 150 -18.82 4.68 3.22
N TYR A 151 -18.15 3.85 4.01
CA TYR A 151 -18.25 2.40 4.06
C TYR A 151 -18.62 1.98 5.49
N PHE A 152 -17.90 1.06 6.12
CA PHE A 152 -18.07 0.78 7.56
C PHE A 152 -17.76 2.02 8.43
N GLU A 153 -16.94 2.94 7.93
CA GLU A 153 -16.74 4.30 8.45
C GLU A 153 -16.33 5.25 7.31
N GLU A 154 -16.04 6.50 7.64
CA GLU A 154 -15.47 7.44 6.68
C GLU A 154 -14.05 7.03 6.31
N VAL A 155 -13.80 6.86 5.02
CA VAL A 155 -12.48 6.59 4.46
C VAL A 155 -12.04 7.73 3.56
N ASN A 156 -10.76 8.03 3.64
CA ASN A 156 -10.08 8.96 2.77
C ASN A 156 -9.54 8.18 1.56
N SER A 157 -9.97 8.56 0.36
CA SER A 157 -9.62 7.89 -0.90
C SER A 157 -8.83 8.84 -1.79
N VAL A 158 -7.55 8.55 -1.97
CA VAL A 158 -6.60 9.39 -2.71
C VAL A 158 -6.15 8.65 -3.97
N LEU A 159 -6.23 9.33 -5.10
CA LEU A 159 -5.55 8.96 -6.34
C LEU A 159 -4.44 9.98 -6.59
N ASP A 160 -3.20 9.51 -6.61
CA ASP A 160 -2.01 10.30 -6.96
C ASP A 160 -1.40 9.70 -8.25
N PHE A 161 -1.34 10.52 -9.28
CA PHE A 161 -0.90 10.12 -10.60
C PHE A 161 0.20 11.06 -11.10
N ARG A 162 1.36 10.49 -11.45
CA ARG A 162 2.57 11.27 -11.78
C ARG A 162 3.49 10.53 -12.74
N PRO A 163 4.29 11.26 -13.54
CA PRO A 163 5.40 10.64 -14.26
C PRO A 163 6.45 10.07 -13.30
N GLY A 164 7.12 9.03 -13.75
CA GLY A 164 8.19 8.39 -13.00
C GLY A 164 9.12 7.62 -13.90
N GLU A 165 10.11 6.99 -13.31
CA GLU A 165 11.10 6.16 -13.98
C GLU A 165 11.07 4.75 -13.41
N ALA A 166 10.93 3.76 -14.26
CA ALA A 166 11.12 2.36 -13.91
C ALA A 166 12.48 1.87 -14.42
N LYS A 167 13.19 1.11 -13.61
CA LYS A 167 14.45 0.46 -13.98
C LYS A 167 14.25 -1.04 -14.11
N ASN A 168 14.63 -1.58 -15.25
CA ASN A 168 14.69 -3.02 -15.43
C ASN A 168 15.86 -3.59 -14.61
N ASN A 169 15.56 -4.40 -13.61
CA ASN A 169 16.58 -4.96 -12.71
C ASN A 169 17.57 -5.93 -13.39
N LYS A 170 17.19 -6.49 -14.55
CA LYS A 170 18.05 -7.43 -15.29
C LYS A 170 18.98 -6.73 -16.26
N THR A 171 18.48 -5.72 -17.00
CA THR A 171 19.25 -5.00 -18.02
C THR A 171 19.84 -3.69 -17.53
N GLY A 172 19.32 -3.13 -16.43
CA GLY A 172 19.67 -1.82 -15.94
C GLY A 172 19.04 -0.66 -16.71
N GLU A 173 18.27 -0.95 -17.77
CA GLU A 173 17.62 0.05 -18.60
C GLU A 173 16.54 0.81 -17.84
N LYS A 174 16.43 2.09 -18.14
CA LYS A 174 15.47 3.01 -17.53
C LYS A 174 14.41 3.38 -18.55
N HIS A 175 13.15 3.29 -18.13
CA HIS A 175 12.00 3.61 -18.95
C HIS A 175 11.15 4.68 -18.25
N GLN A 176 10.65 5.65 -19.02
CA GLN A 176 9.67 6.59 -18.51
C GLN A 176 8.30 5.89 -18.38
N VAL A 177 7.70 6.00 -17.21
CA VAL A 177 6.42 5.39 -16.87
C VAL A 177 5.49 6.40 -16.22
N MET A 178 4.21 6.15 -16.25
CA MET A 178 3.27 6.80 -15.35
C MET A 178 3.05 5.92 -14.13
N ILE A 179 3.13 6.52 -12.96
CA ILE A 179 2.89 5.86 -11.69
C ILE A 179 1.56 6.36 -11.15
N ALA A 180 0.68 5.44 -10.79
CA ALA A 180 -0.53 5.71 -10.05
C ALA A 180 -0.42 5.09 -8.66
N ASN A 181 -0.59 5.91 -7.62
CA ASN A 181 -0.76 5.44 -6.26
C ASN A 181 -2.21 5.69 -5.83
N ILE A 182 -2.87 4.64 -5.37
CA ILE A 182 -4.19 4.70 -4.79
C ILE A 182 -4.03 4.40 -3.31
N ASP A 183 -4.41 5.37 -2.46
CA ASP A 183 -4.33 5.26 -1.00
C ASP A 183 -5.75 5.39 -0.44
N VAL A 184 -6.29 4.29 0.05
CA VAL A 184 -7.59 4.23 0.72
C VAL A 184 -7.35 3.94 2.19
N ASN A 185 -7.71 4.88 3.05
CA ASN A 185 -7.43 4.75 4.47
C ASN A 185 -8.54 5.34 5.35
N THR A 186 -8.70 4.78 6.55
CA THR A 186 -9.63 5.32 7.55
C THR A 186 -9.12 6.64 8.10
N MET A 187 -10.05 7.49 8.59
CA MET A 187 -9.74 8.86 8.98
C MET A 187 -8.77 8.93 10.18
N ALA A 188 -7.76 9.82 10.06
CA ALA A 188 -6.71 9.99 11.07
C ALA A 188 -7.20 10.64 12.38
N ALA A 189 -8.34 11.32 12.35
CA ALA A 189 -8.87 12.02 13.51
C ALA A 189 -9.26 11.08 14.65
N ASN A 190 -9.72 9.87 14.32
CA ASN A 190 -10.08 8.86 15.32
C ASN A 190 -8.84 8.03 15.69
N LYS A 191 -8.33 8.22 16.90
CA LYS A 191 -7.12 7.53 17.43
C LYS A 191 -7.44 6.31 18.28
N ASN A 192 -8.70 5.95 18.46
CA ASN A 192 -9.11 4.78 19.23
C ASN A 192 -8.66 3.50 18.50
N HIS A 193 -8.10 2.54 19.26
CA HIS A 193 -7.74 1.22 18.77
C HIS A 193 -9.02 0.37 18.64
N ARG A 194 -9.74 0.51 17.52
CA ARG A 194 -11.07 -0.05 17.27
C ARG A 194 -11.12 -1.18 16.25
N PHE A 195 -10.07 -1.33 15.47
CA PHE A 195 -10.01 -2.37 14.46
C PHE A 195 -9.30 -3.59 15.02
N ASP A 196 -10.03 -4.68 15.17
CA ASP A 196 -9.46 -5.97 15.53
C ASP A 196 -8.91 -6.65 14.26
N PRO A 197 -7.64 -7.10 14.25
CA PRO A 197 -7.08 -7.80 13.10
C PRO A 197 -7.82 -9.10 12.75
N ILE A 198 -8.56 -9.70 13.67
CA ILE A 198 -9.38 -10.89 13.42
C ILE A 198 -10.46 -10.60 12.39
N ASP A 199 -11.01 -9.39 12.37
CA ASP A 199 -12.07 -8.94 11.48
C ASP A 199 -11.51 -8.26 10.21
N ALA A 200 -10.23 -8.46 9.89
CA ALA A 200 -9.54 -7.78 8.79
C ALA A 200 -10.23 -7.95 7.42
N GLU A 201 -10.86 -9.11 7.17
CA GLU A 201 -11.55 -9.37 5.91
C GLU A 201 -12.74 -8.42 5.70
N GLU A 202 -13.53 -8.16 6.75
CA GLU A 202 -14.65 -7.23 6.69
C GLU A 202 -14.17 -5.83 6.29
N TYR A 203 -13.17 -5.32 6.98
CA TYR A 203 -12.68 -3.96 6.76
C TYR A 203 -11.93 -3.79 5.43
N PHE A 204 -10.98 -4.68 5.13
CA PHE A 204 -10.18 -4.54 3.92
C PHE A 204 -10.96 -4.82 2.64
N SER A 205 -12.07 -5.58 2.69
CA SER A 205 -12.94 -5.77 1.53
C SER A 205 -13.52 -4.45 1.04
N ASP A 206 -13.97 -3.59 1.93
CA ASP A 206 -14.50 -2.26 1.58
C ASP A 206 -13.40 -1.34 1.03
N LEU A 207 -12.20 -1.36 1.62
CA LEU A 207 -11.06 -0.58 1.09
C LEU A 207 -10.66 -1.06 -0.31
N VAL A 208 -10.75 -2.36 -0.58
CA VAL A 208 -10.50 -2.96 -1.89
C VAL A 208 -11.56 -2.54 -2.90
N LEU A 209 -12.84 -2.48 -2.52
CA LEU A 209 -13.92 -1.99 -3.41
C LEU A 209 -13.65 -0.55 -3.86
N GLU A 210 -13.32 0.34 -2.95
CA GLU A 210 -12.98 1.73 -3.28
C GLU A 210 -11.72 1.83 -4.14
N GLU A 211 -10.70 1.02 -3.85
CA GLU A 211 -9.49 0.96 -4.66
C GLU A 211 -9.80 0.53 -6.09
N GLN A 212 -10.65 -0.48 -6.28
CA GLN A 212 -11.05 -0.96 -7.60
C GLN A 212 -11.85 0.09 -8.38
N GLU A 213 -12.69 0.89 -7.73
CA GLU A 213 -13.37 2.02 -8.37
C GLU A 213 -12.35 3.02 -8.94
N LYS A 214 -11.29 3.34 -8.21
CA LYS A 214 -10.21 4.22 -8.69
C LYS A 214 -9.43 3.60 -9.84
N VAL A 215 -9.13 2.30 -9.76
CA VAL A 215 -8.49 1.56 -10.86
C VAL A 215 -9.34 1.61 -12.12
N ASN A 216 -10.65 1.41 -12.02
CA ASN A 216 -11.55 1.48 -13.15
C ASN A 216 -11.57 2.89 -13.79
N ILE A 217 -11.47 3.95 -12.99
CA ILE A 217 -11.33 5.31 -13.52
C ILE A 217 -10.04 5.43 -14.34
N LEU A 218 -8.91 4.91 -13.83
CA LEU A 218 -7.63 4.95 -14.55
C LEU A 218 -7.66 4.17 -15.87
N PHE A 219 -8.37 3.03 -15.94
CA PHE A 219 -8.50 2.26 -17.17
C PHE A 219 -9.39 2.93 -18.22
N ASN A 220 -10.28 3.83 -17.82
CA ASN A 220 -11.17 4.58 -18.71
C ASN A 220 -10.58 5.95 -19.13
N LEU A 221 -9.43 6.34 -18.59
CA LEU A 221 -8.65 7.49 -19.04
C LEU A 221 -7.88 7.15 -20.32
#